data_cde75eb5d79e01e553df2c831ad305a9
#
_entry.id   cde75eb5d79e01e553df2c831ad305a9
#
_cell.length_a   1.000
_cell.length_b   1.000
_cell.length_c   1.000
_cell.angle_alpha   90.00
_cell.angle_beta   90.00
_cell.angle_gamma   90.00
#
_symmetry.space_group_name_H-M   'P 1'
#
loop_
_entity.id
_entity.type
_entity.pdbx_description
1 polymer ?
#
loop_
_entity_poly.entity_id
_entity_poly.type
_entity_poly.pdbx_seq_one_letter_code
_entity_poly.pdbx_strand_id
1 'polypeptide(L)'
;MRVLQVSICLLVLSVAVVAQSDRGTITGTIADPAGAVVASAPIEARNTATGAVFQGASSATGNYTLAQLPTGSYEISVSVPGFKKYVHQNVAVDVAQTVRVDIALEVGSATESVTVTEQSSLLKTESGELSHTVQAQRLIDLGLLGIGGTFSSSQGLRFY
;
A
#
# COMPACT_ATOMS: atom_id res chain seq x y z
N MET A 1 -8.91 -37.26 41.21
CA MET A 1 -9.84 -36.27 40.67
C MET A 1 -9.15 -34.93 40.31
N ARG A 2 -8.32 -34.34 41.16
CA ARG A 2 -7.64 -33.06 40.87
C ARG A 2 -6.71 -33.07 39.62
N VAL A 3 -5.97 -34.17 39.46
CA VAL A 3 -5.06 -34.34 38.31
C VAL A 3 -5.85 -34.45 36.99
N LEU A 4 -6.97 -35.15 37.01
CA LEU A 4 -7.87 -35.30 35.86
C LEU A 4 -8.49 -33.93 35.47
N GLN A 5 -8.88 -33.12 36.45
CA GLN A 5 -9.41 -31.78 36.21
C GLN A 5 -8.37 -30.84 35.61
N VAL A 6 -7.12 -30.86 36.10
CA VAL A 6 -6.02 -30.09 35.55
C VAL A 6 -5.70 -30.52 34.12
N SER A 7 -5.72 -31.82 33.82
CA SER A 7 -5.48 -32.33 32.48
C SER A 7 -6.58 -31.92 31.50
N ILE A 8 -7.85 -31.91 31.92
CA ILE A 8 -8.96 -31.45 31.11
C ILE A 8 -8.89 -29.95 30.86
N CYS A 9 -8.53 -29.11 31.88
CA CYS A 9 -8.34 -27.69 31.70
C CYS A 9 -7.19 -27.39 30.73
N LEU A 10 -6.07 -28.09 30.78
CA LEU A 10 -4.95 -27.94 29.85
C LEU A 10 -5.36 -28.31 28.41
N LEU A 11 -6.16 -29.36 28.26
CA LEU A 11 -6.65 -29.80 26.96
C LEU A 11 -7.63 -28.78 26.34
N VAL A 12 -8.50 -28.14 27.14
CA VAL A 12 -9.41 -27.11 26.70
C VAL A 12 -8.66 -25.82 26.34
N LEU A 13 -7.60 -25.48 27.07
CA LEU A 13 -6.76 -24.31 26.79
C LEU A 13 -6.01 -24.46 25.46
N SER A 14 -5.60 -25.66 25.08
CA SER A 14 -4.89 -25.90 23.83
C SER A 14 -5.77 -25.74 22.59
N VAL A 15 -7.07 -25.94 22.69
CA VAL A 15 -8.02 -25.76 21.58
C VAL A 15 -8.28 -24.26 21.30
N ALA A 16 -8.16 -23.38 22.29
CA ALA A 16 -8.41 -21.94 22.12
C ALA A 16 -7.33 -21.23 21.26
N VAL A 17 -6.15 -21.80 21.10
CA VAL A 17 -5.04 -21.21 20.34
C VAL A 17 -5.26 -21.28 18.82
N VAL A 18 -6.13 -22.17 18.33
CA VAL A 18 -6.38 -22.37 16.88
C VAL A 18 -7.42 -21.39 16.33
N ALA A 19 -8.02 -20.56 17.17
CA ALA A 19 -9.11 -19.63 16.78
C ALA A 19 -8.64 -18.28 16.24
N GLN A 20 -7.36 -18.11 15.93
CA GLN A 20 -6.89 -16.89 15.30
C GLN A 20 -7.36 -16.88 13.84
N SER A 21 -8.27 -15.97 13.52
CA SER A 21 -8.76 -15.82 12.15
C SER A 21 -7.63 -15.30 11.25
N ASP A 22 -7.32 -16.09 10.23
CA ASP A 22 -6.39 -15.76 9.14
C ASP A 22 -7.03 -14.87 8.07
N ARG A 23 -7.83 -13.90 8.54
CA ARG A 23 -8.61 -13.01 7.67
C ARG A 23 -8.09 -11.59 7.74
N GLY A 24 -8.12 -10.90 6.58
CA GLY A 24 -7.78 -9.50 6.48
C GLY A 24 -9.02 -8.59 6.43
N THR A 25 -8.76 -7.30 6.29
CA THR A 25 -9.77 -6.25 6.22
C THR A 25 -9.38 -5.24 5.15
N ILE A 26 -10.35 -4.77 4.37
CA ILE A 26 -10.19 -3.61 3.49
C ILE A 26 -11.00 -2.46 4.08
N THR A 27 -10.40 -1.30 4.20
CA THR A 27 -11.06 -0.07 4.70
C THR A 27 -10.70 1.12 3.81
N GLY A 28 -11.45 2.19 3.89
CA GLY A 28 -11.16 3.42 3.17
C GLY A 28 -12.28 4.42 3.22
N THR A 29 -12.17 5.47 2.42
CA THR A 29 -13.18 6.51 2.25
C THR A 29 -13.64 6.60 0.81
N ILE A 30 -14.90 6.98 0.60
CA ILE A 30 -15.43 7.27 -0.73
C ILE A 30 -15.78 8.75 -0.79
N ALA A 31 -15.18 9.44 -1.75
CA ALA A 31 -15.41 10.86 -2.00
C ALA A 31 -15.70 11.13 -3.46
N ASP A 32 -16.34 12.24 -3.72
CA ASP A 32 -16.54 12.80 -5.06
C ASP A 32 -15.33 13.65 -5.51
N PRO A 33 -15.30 14.16 -6.74
CA PRO A 33 -14.19 14.99 -7.23
C PRO A 33 -14.01 16.32 -6.48
N ALA A 34 -15.03 16.79 -5.77
CA ALA A 34 -14.97 17.99 -4.94
C ALA A 34 -14.46 17.69 -3.52
N GLY A 35 -14.22 16.41 -3.20
CA GLY A 35 -13.81 15.96 -1.87
C GLY A 35 -14.97 15.76 -0.90
N ALA A 36 -16.22 15.87 -1.36
CA ALA A 36 -17.37 15.57 -0.50
C ALA A 36 -17.55 14.06 -0.37
N VAL A 37 -17.87 13.62 0.85
CA VAL A 37 -18.05 12.19 1.14
C VAL A 37 -19.33 11.64 0.52
N VAL A 38 -19.26 10.44 -0.04
CA VAL A 38 -20.40 9.74 -0.63
C VAL A 38 -20.90 8.68 0.35
N ALA A 39 -22.09 8.94 0.93
CA ALA A 39 -22.72 8.04 1.87
C ALA A 39 -23.52 6.93 1.18
N SER A 40 -23.66 5.79 1.84
CA SER A 40 -24.45 4.64 1.35
C SER A 40 -24.07 4.14 -0.04
N ALA A 41 -22.83 4.38 -0.47
CA ALA A 41 -22.30 3.86 -1.71
C ALA A 41 -22.08 2.34 -1.58
N PRO A 42 -22.67 1.51 -2.45
CA PRO A 42 -22.44 0.07 -2.43
C PRO A 42 -21.04 -0.24 -2.91
N ILE A 43 -20.35 -1.10 -2.15
CA ILE A 43 -18.98 -1.55 -2.42
C ILE A 43 -18.99 -3.07 -2.52
N GLU A 44 -18.34 -3.57 -3.53
CA GLU A 44 -18.16 -4.99 -3.75
C GLU A 44 -16.66 -5.31 -3.87
N ALA A 45 -16.19 -6.29 -3.09
CA ALA A 45 -14.86 -6.86 -3.22
C ALA A 45 -14.98 -8.30 -3.71
N ARG A 46 -14.44 -8.58 -4.88
CA ARG A 46 -14.43 -9.91 -5.50
C ARG A 46 -13.05 -10.51 -5.43
N ASN A 47 -12.92 -11.68 -4.81
CA ASN A 47 -11.69 -12.43 -4.85
C ASN A 47 -11.43 -12.98 -6.26
N THR A 48 -10.30 -12.62 -6.86
CA THR A 48 -9.98 -12.95 -8.25
C THR A 48 -9.68 -14.42 -8.47
N ALA A 49 -9.21 -15.13 -7.43
CA ALA A 49 -8.88 -16.55 -7.51
C ALA A 49 -10.08 -17.46 -7.28
N THR A 50 -10.95 -17.12 -6.30
CA THR A 50 -12.09 -17.97 -5.90
C THR A 50 -13.43 -17.51 -6.47
N GLY A 51 -13.51 -16.25 -6.93
CA GLY A 51 -14.75 -15.62 -7.36
C GLY A 51 -15.69 -15.23 -6.21
N ALA A 52 -15.29 -15.44 -4.95
CA ALA A 52 -16.09 -15.06 -3.80
C ALA A 52 -16.30 -13.54 -3.74
N VAL A 53 -17.53 -13.12 -3.42
CA VAL A 53 -17.93 -11.72 -3.41
C VAL A 53 -18.29 -11.29 -1.99
N PHE A 54 -17.73 -10.17 -1.56
CA PHE A 54 -17.99 -9.54 -0.27
C PHE A 54 -18.56 -8.16 -0.51
N GLN A 55 -19.68 -7.85 0.12
CA GLN A 55 -20.40 -6.60 -0.11
C GLN A 55 -20.48 -5.77 1.16
N GLY A 56 -20.51 -4.46 1.00
CA GLY A 56 -20.68 -3.48 2.07
C GLY A 56 -21.22 -2.18 1.50
N ALA A 57 -21.32 -1.19 2.37
CA ALA A 57 -21.70 0.17 1.99
C ALA A 57 -20.92 1.19 2.79
N SER A 58 -20.73 2.39 2.24
CA SER A 58 -20.13 3.49 2.99
C SER A 58 -21.10 4.03 4.05
N SER A 59 -20.54 4.49 5.16
CA SER A 59 -21.25 5.17 6.24
C SER A 59 -21.66 6.60 5.84
N ALA A 60 -22.38 7.27 6.74
CA ALA A 60 -22.73 8.68 6.57
C ALA A 60 -21.50 9.60 6.44
N THR A 61 -20.35 9.17 6.95
CA THR A 61 -19.06 9.88 6.84
C THR A 61 -18.21 9.42 5.64
N GLY A 62 -18.79 8.62 4.73
CA GLY A 62 -18.10 8.09 3.54
C GLY A 62 -17.11 6.97 3.84
N ASN A 63 -16.92 6.58 5.09
CA ASN A 63 -16.02 5.50 5.44
C ASN A 63 -16.65 4.13 5.16
N TYR A 64 -15.85 3.17 4.74
CA TYR A 64 -16.28 1.79 4.57
C TYR A 64 -15.28 0.81 5.17
N THR A 65 -15.77 -0.38 5.52
CA THR A 65 -14.96 -1.48 6.03
C THR A 65 -15.54 -2.81 5.54
N LEU A 66 -14.72 -3.55 4.82
CA LEU A 66 -15.00 -4.94 4.44
C LEU A 66 -14.09 -5.82 5.29
N ALA A 67 -14.66 -6.42 6.33
CA ALA A 67 -13.93 -7.26 7.27
C ALA A 67 -14.04 -8.75 6.92
N GLN A 68 -13.19 -9.57 7.55
CA GLN A 68 -13.21 -11.03 7.43
C GLN A 68 -12.97 -11.55 6.00
N LEU A 69 -12.14 -10.87 5.24
CA LEU A 69 -11.74 -11.29 3.91
C LEU A 69 -10.66 -12.38 3.99
N PRO A 70 -10.84 -13.55 3.36
CA PRO A 70 -9.76 -14.50 3.16
C PRO A 70 -8.55 -13.87 2.48
N THR A 71 -7.37 -14.39 2.72
CA THR A 71 -6.15 -13.96 2.01
C THR A 71 -6.29 -14.15 0.50
N GLY A 72 -5.75 -13.20 -0.26
CA GLY A 72 -5.79 -13.28 -1.72
C GLY A 72 -5.81 -11.91 -2.39
N SER A 73 -5.96 -11.93 -3.70
CA SER A 73 -6.09 -10.72 -4.52
C SER A 73 -7.57 -10.42 -4.78
N TYR A 74 -7.91 -9.16 -4.66
CA TYR A 74 -9.28 -8.67 -4.79
C TYR A 74 -9.42 -7.62 -5.88
N GLU A 75 -10.58 -7.63 -6.53
CA GLU A 75 -11.07 -6.54 -7.35
C GLU A 75 -12.17 -5.82 -6.55
N ILE A 76 -12.00 -4.53 -6.32
CA ILE A 76 -12.99 -3.68 -5.63
C ILE A 76 -13.77 -2.93 -6.68
N SER A 77 -15.10 -2.97 -6.61
CA SER A 77 -15.96 -2.18 -7.49
C SER A 77 -16.96 -1.37 -6.67
N VAL A 78 -17.20 -0.15 -7.15
CA VAL A 78 -18.20 0.78 -6.59
C VAL A 78 -19.02 1.32 -7.75
N SER A 79 -20.36 1.26 -7.61
CA SER A 79 -21.28 1.78 -8.61
C SER A 79 -22.35 2.62 -7.93
N VAL A 80 -22.30 3.93 -8.16
CA VAL A 80 -23.25 4.90 -7.59
C VAL A 80 -23.91 5.67 -8.74
N PRO A 81 -25.25 5.85 -8.73
CA PRO A 81 -25.94 6.64 -9.75
C PRO A 81 -25.36 8.07 -9.87
N GLY A 82 -25.08 8.51 -11.09
CA GLY A 82 -24.48 9.81 -11.38
C GLY A 82 -22.95 9.84 -11.38
N PHE A 83 -22.32 8.71 -11.04
CA PHE A 83 -20.88 8.53 -11.11
C PHE A 83 -20.51 7.39 -12.06
N LYS A 84 -19.30 7.44 -12.59
CA LYS A 84 -18.71 6.33 -13.33
C LYS A 84 -18.48 5.14 -12.42
N LYS A 85 -18.59 3.92 -12.94
CA LYS A 85 -18.23 2.73 -12.18
C LYS A 85 -16.73 2.76 -11.88
N TYR A 86 -16.39 2.72 -10.59
CA TYR A 86 -15.00 2.59 -10.14
C TYR A 86 -14.62 1.12 -10.03
N VAL A 87 -13.45 0.75 -10.53
CA VAL A 87 -12.89 -0.60 -10.39
C VAL A 87 -11.42 -0.49 -10.01
N HIS A 88 -11.05 -1.07 -8.87
CA HIS A 88 -9.67 -1.16 -8.42
C HIS A 88 -9.24 -2.63 -8.42
N GLN A 89 -8.24 -2.96 -9.23
CA GLN A 89 -7.77 -4.32 -9.43
C GLN A 89 -6.51 -4.60 -8.62
N ASN A 90 -6.27 -5.89 -8.34
CA ASN A 90 -5.06 -6.41 -7.70
C ASN A 90 -4.81 -5.93 -6.26
N VAL A 91 -5.87 -5.66 -5.51
CA VAL A 91 -5.74 -5.35 -4.07
C VAL A 91 -5.35 -6.62 -3.32
N ALA A 92 -4.11 -6.71 -2.87
CA ALA A 92 -3.63 -7.84 -2.09
C ALA A 92 -4.05 -7.71 -0.62
N VAL A 93 -4.62 -8.77 -0.08
CA VAL A 93 -5.03 -8.86 1.33
C VAL A 93 -4.33 -10.06 1.97
N ASP A 94 -3.51 -9.80 2.98
CA ASP A 94 -2.79 -10.81 3.75
C ASP A 94 -3.45 -11.10 5.10
N VAL A 95 -2.94 -12.12 5.80
CA VAL A 95 -3.40 -12.54 7.13
C VAL A 95 -3.29 -11.39 8.13
N ALA A 96 -4.38 -11.13 8.85
CA ALA A 96 -4.48 -10.09 9.87
C ALA A 96 -4.11 -8.67 9.39
N GLN A 97 -4.06 -8.46 8.06
CA GLN A 97 -3.74 -7.19 7.46
C GLN A 97 -4.98 -6.32 7.31
N THR A 98 -4.81 -5.01 7.53
CA THR A 98 -5.77 -3.99 7.12
C THR A 98 -5.19 -3.19 5.96
N VAL A 99 -5.81 -3.34 4.79
CA VAL A 99 -5.46 -2.60 3.58
C VAL A 99 -6.36 -1.38 3.48
N ARG A 100 -5.77 -0.20 3.24
CA ARG A 100 -6.54 1.03 3.05
C ARG A 100 -6.61 1.37 1.56
N VAL A 101 -7.84 1.51 1.05
CA VAL A 101 -8.12 1.91 -0.32
C VAL A 101 -9.11 3.07 -0.29
N ASP A 102 -8.64 4.28 -0.56
CA ASP A 102 -9.48 5.46 -0.67
C ASP A 102 -9.95 5.61 -2.13
N ILE A 103 -11.24 5.84 -2.31
CA ILE A 103 -11.92 5.82 -3.60
C ILE A 103 -12.39 7.24 -3.93
N ALA A 104 -11.90 7.79 -5.03
CA ALA A 104 -12.40 9.01 -5.63
C ALA A 104 -13.28 8.66 -6.82
N LEU A 105 -14.58 8.96 -6.73
CA LEU A 105 -15.53 8.72 -7.82
C LEU A 105 -15.45 9.85 -8.85
N GLU A 106 -15.65 9.54 -10.11
CA GLU A 106 -15.77 10.53 -11.18
C GLU A 106 -17.23 10.69 -11.61
N VAL A 107 -17.67 11.92 -11.83
CA VAL A 107 -19.02 12.21 -12.35
C VAL A 107 -19.15 11.67 -13.78
N GLY A 108 -20.22 10.94 -14.06
CA GLY A 108 -20.47 10.36 -15.37
C GLY A 108 -21.56 9.30 -15.36
N SER A 109 -21.73 8.62 -16.49
CA SER A 109 -22.67 7.51 -16.61
C SER A 109 -22.10 6.25 -15.95
N ALA A 110 -22.93 5.50 -15.25
CA ALA A 110 -22.56 4.20 -14.66
C ALA A 110 -22.15 3.14 -15.72
N THR A 111 -22.40 3.40 -16.99
CA THR A 111 -21.92 2.57 -18.11
C THR A 111 -20.45 2.83 -18.46
N GLU A 112 -19.89 3.96 -18.03
CA GLU A 112 -18.46 4.25 -18.12
C GLU A 112 -17.75 3.70 -16.90
N SER A 113 -16.56 3.14 -17.07
CA SER A 113 -15.76 2.61 -15.95
C SER A 113 -14.38 3.25 -15.89
N VAL A 114 -13.95 3.56 -14.69
CA VAL A 114 -12.58 3.97 -14.38
C VAL A 114 -11.89 2.78 -13.72
N THR A 115 -10.87 2.23 -14.37
CA THR A 115 -10.10 1.11 -13.82
C THR A 115 -8.77 1.62 -13.27
N VAL A 116 -8.55 1.42 -11.99
CA VAL A 116 -7.28 1.67 -11.31
C VAL A 116 -6.59 0.33 -11.12
N THR A 117 -5.35 0.22 -11.56
CA THR A 117 -4.51 -0.95 -11.32
C THR A 117 -3.38 -0.53 -10.41
N GLU A 118 -3.28 -1.12 -9.23
CA GLU A 118 -2.05 -1.01 -8.46
C GLU A 118 -0.95 -1.74 -9.23
N GLN A 119 -0.16 -0.97 -9.95
CA GLN A 119 1.18 -1.43 -10.23
C GLN A 119 1.88 -1.44 -8.89
N SER A 120 2.26 -2.62 -8.42
CA SER A 120 3.18 -2.74 -7.30
C SER A 120 4.37 -1.84 -7.63
N SER A 121 4.33 -0.60 -7.17
CA SER A 121 5.54 0.17 -6.93
C SER A 121 6.31 -0.71 -5.96
N LEU A 122 7.19 -1.56 -6.49
CA LEU A 122 8.31 -2.01 -5.69
C LEU A 122 8.89 -0.70 -5.16
N LEU A 123 8.55 -0.39 -3.92
CA LEU A 123 9.31 0.57 -3.14
C LEU A 123 10.73 0.03 -3.22
N LYS A 124 11.44 0.51 -4.25
CA LYS A 124 12.87 0.47 -4.27
C LYS A 124 13.22 1.24 -3.01
N THR A 125 13.42 0.50 -1.94
CA THR A 125 14.11 0.98 -0.77
C THR A 125 15.48 1.34 -1.32
N GLU A 126 15.60 2.55 -1.85
CA GLU A 126 16.89 3.15 -2.07
C GLU A 126 17.50 3.23 -0.68
N SER A 127 18.30 2.21 -0.39
CA SER A 127 19.34 2.32 0.63
C SER A 127 19.94 3.69 0.43
N GLY A 128 19.81 4.55 1.45
CA GLY A 128 20.31 5.90 1.44
C GLY A 128 21.82 5.92 1.36
N GLU A 129 22.34 5.53 0.23
CA GLU A 129 23.69 5.80 -0.18
C GLU A 129 23.67 7.16 -0.87
N LEU A 130 23.74 8.19 -0.04
CA LEU A 130 24.04 9.55 -0.46
C LEU A 130 25.50 9.56 -0.99
N SER A 131 25.75 8.89 -2.10
CA SER A 131 26.94 9.15 -2.88
C SER A 131 26.70 10.43 -3.70
N HIS A 132 26.82 11.57 -3.04
CA HIS A 132 27.06 12.82 -3.73
C HIS A 132 28.45 12.73 -4.37
N THR A 133 28.49 12.23 -5.58
CA THR A 133 29.65 12.44 -6.46
C THR A 133 29.66 13.91 -6.83
N VAL A 134 30.29 14.72 -6.00
CA VAL A 134 30.60 16.11 -6.34
C VAL A 134 31.65 16.04 -7.45
N GLN A 135 31.21 16.28 -8.69
CA GLN A 135 32.14 16.39 -9.79
C GLN A 135 33.14 17.50 -9.45
N ALA A 136 34.43 17.17 -9.45
CA ALA A 136 35.53 18.07 -9.14
C ALA A 136 35.47 19.40 -9.94
N GLN A 137 34.85 19.37 -11.11
CA GLN A 137 34.62 20.54 -11.94
C GLN A 137 33.76 21.62 -11.28
N ARG A 138 32.78 21.24 -10.46
CA ARG A 138 31.91 22.21 -9.76
C ARG A 138 32.60 22.89 -8.56
N LEU A 139 33.62 22.25 -7.99
CA LEU A 139 34.40 22.84 -6.90
C LEU A 139 35.31 23.97 -7.40
N ILE A 140 35.71 23.92 -8.68
CA ILE A 140 36.50 24.97 -9.32
C ILE A 140 35.63 26.21 -9.61
N ASP A 141 34.38 25.98 -10.05
CA ASP A 141 33.45 27.08 -10.38
C ASP A 141 32.92 27.83 -9.15
N LEU A 142 32.94 27.19 -7.97
CA LEU A 142 32.50 27.81 -6.73
C LEU A 142 33.59 28.62 -6.01
N GLY A 143 34.79 28.73 -6.60
CA GLY A 143 35.86 29.55 -6.03
C GLY A 143 36.38 29.13 -4.65
N LEU A 144 36.00 27.91 -4.20
CA LEU A 144 36.40 27.42 -2.87
C LEU A 144 37.87 26.95 -2.79
N LEU A 145 38.55 26.83 -3.93
CA LEU A 145 40.00 26.52 -4.01
C LEU A 145 40.81 27.74 -4.43
N GLY A 146 40.43 28.89 -3.92
CA GLY A 146 41.21 30.13 -4.06
C GLY A 146 42.45 30.17 -3.16
N ILE A 147 43.34 29.18 -3.31
CA ILE A 147 44.70 29.30 -2.79
C ILE A 147 45.63 29.07 -3.96
N GLY A 148 46.08 30.23 -4.52
CA GLY A 148 47.12 30.26 -5.51
C GLY A 148 48.40 29.62 -5.00
N GLY A 149 48.73 28.48 -5.58
CA GLY A 149 50.03 27.87 -5.45
C GLY A 149 50.46 27.40 -6.83
N THR A 150 51.31 28.22 -7.46
CA THR A 150 52.00 27.84 -8.68
C THR A 150 53.01 26.76 -8.33
N PHE A 151 52.68 25.50 -8.64
CA PHE A 151 53.68 24.44 -8.66
C PHE A 151 54.32 24.41 -10.06
N SER A 152 55.51 25.03 -10.14
CA SER A 152 56.41 24.81 -11.24
C SER A 152 56.94 23.39 -11.19
N SER A 153 56.56 22.56 -12.14
CA SER A 153 57.10 21.22 -12.32
C SER A 153 58.36 21.29 -13.21
N SER A 154 59.51 21.34 -12.57
CA SER A 154 60.73 20.91 -13.25
C SER A 154 61.48 19.98 -12.30
N GLN A 155 61.49 18.71 -12.58
CA GLN A 155 62.67 17.86 -12.57
C GLN A 155 62.31 16.40 -12.87
N GLY A 156 62.89 15.97 -13.95
CA GLY A 156 62.84 14.56 -14.33
C GLY A 156 63.63 13.68 -13.41
N LEU A 157 63.11 12.53 -13.11
CA LEU A 157 63.84 11.40 -12.57
C LEU A 157 63.75 10.23 -13.53
N ARG A 158 64.87 9.97 -14.19
CA ARG A 158 65.15 8.72 -14.91
C ARG A 158 65.49 7.65 -13.89
N PHE A 159 64.85 6.52 -13.96
CA PHE A 159 65.34 5.28 -13.35
C PHE A 159 65.82 4.34 -14.44
N TYR A 160 67.01 3.82 -14.23
CA TYR A 160 67.62 2.73 -14.95
C TYR A 160 66.96 1.41 -14.58
#